data_22359d5b966089d9e1ae31693a0f51a1
#
_entry.id   22359d5b966089d9e1ae31693a0f51a1
#
_cell.length_a   1.000
_cell.length_b   1.000
_cell.length_c   1.000
_cell.angle_alpha   90.00
_cell.angle_beta   90.00
_cell.angle_gamma   90.00
#
_symmetry.space_group_name_H-M   'P 1'
#
loop_
_entity.id
_entity.type
_entity.pdbx_description
1 polymer ?
#
loop_
_entity_poly.entity_id
_entity_poly.type
_entity_poly.pdbx_seq_one_letter_code
_entity_poly.pdbx_strand_id
1 'polypeptide(L)' 'MIYNGTKTNNEIKKKIKSISAETEIPLSDVCKKLNIMPQSYQNIFKKQKLAFCDIADILNCLGYELEINFKPKE' A
#
# COMPACT_ATOMS: atom_id res chain seq x y z
N MET A 1 -1.47 10.86 -9.95
CA MET A 1 -0.01 10.56 -9.84
C MET A 1 0.46 9.90 -11.12
N ILE A 2 1.52 10.43 -11.71
CA ILE A 2 2.15 9.80 -12.88
C ILE A 2 3.16 8.76 -12.40
N TYR A 3 3.04 7.54 -12.87
CA TYR A 3 3.93 6.46 -12.44
C TYR A 3 5.36 6.68 -12.97
N ASN A 4 6.32 6.63 -12.06
CA ASN A 4 7.75 6.81 -12.37
C ASN A 4 8.60 5.81 -11.58
N GLY A 5 8.35 4.52 -11.81
CA GLY A 5 9.16 3.43 -11.26
C GLY A 5 9.38 3.50 -9.76
N THR A 6 10.63 3.37 -9.35
CA THR A 6 11.02 3.31 -7.93
C THR A 6 10.59 4.54 -7.15
N LYS A 7 10.66 5.72 -7.77
CA LYS A 7 10.25 6.97 -7.11
C LYS A 7 8.78 6.93 -6.71
N THR A 8 7.92 6.53 -7.63
CA THR A 8 6.48 6.42 -7.37
C THR A 8 6.19 5.33 -6.34
N ASN A 9 6.86 4.20 -6.44
CA ASN A 9 6.69 3.11 -5.46
C ASN A 9 7.03 3.59 -4.05
N ASN A 10 8.10 4.36 -3.90
CA ASN A 10 8.48 4.91 -2.60
C ASN A 10 7.46 5.92 -2.07
N GLU A 11 6.90 6.74 -2.94
CA GLU A 11 5.84 7.68 -2.58
C GLU A 11 4.58 6.95 -2.11
N ILE A 12 4.19 5.88 -2.79
CA ILE A 12 3.05 5.04 -2.42
C ILE A 12 3.28 4.44 -1.03
N LYS A 13 4.46 3.89 -0.77
CA LYS A 13 4.81 3.33 0.53
C LYS A 13 4.68 4.37 1.65
N LYS A 14 5.17 5.59 1.41
CA LYS A 14 5.07 6.69 2.39
C LYS A 14 3.62 7.08 2.64
N LYS A 15 2.80 7.16 1.60
CA LYS A 15 1.39 7.48 1.73
C LYS A 15 0.63 6.44 2.54
N ILE A 16 0.91 5.16 2.32
CA ILE A 16 0.27 4.07 3.07
C ILE A 16 0.65 4.16 4.55
N LYS A 17 1.92 4.42 4.86
CA LYS A 17 2.37 4.60 6.23
C LYS A 17 1.69 5.79 6.90
N SER A 18 1.53 6.88 6.18
CA SER A 18 0.86 8.09 6.64
C SER A 18 -0.62 7.80 6.96
N ILE A 19 -1.30 7.11 6.06
CA ILE A 19 -2.70 6.70 6.24
C ILE A 19 -2.83 5.78 7.45
N SER A 20 -1.92 4.83 7.61
CA SER A 20 -1.91 3.92 8.76
C SER A 20 -1.82 4.70 10.07
N ALA A 21 -0.96 5.71 10.12
CA ALA A 21 -0.81 6.55 11.31
C ALA A 21 -2.07 7.37 11.58
N GLU A 22 -2.69 7.93 10.54
CA GLU A 22 -3.90 8.75 10.68
C GLU A 22 -5.11 7.95 11.12
N THR A 23 -5.26 6.73 10.63
CA THR A 23 -6.41 5.89 10.95
C THR A 23 -6.30 5.24 12.32
N GLU A 24 -5.12 5.26 12.92
CA GLU A 24 -4.84 4.62 14.20
C GLU A 24 -5.15 3.12 14.24
N ILE A 25 -5.20 2.49 13.07
CA ILE A 25 -5.41 1.05 12.97
C ILE A 25 -4.05 0.36 13.14
N PRO A 26 -3.88 -0.48 14.17
CA PRO A 26 -2.58 -1.11 14.41
C PRO A 26 -2.23 -2.13 13.33
N LEU A 27 -0.93 -2.30 13.11
CA LEU A 27 -0.40 -3.28 12.17
C LEU A 27 -0.95 -4.69 12.43
N SER A 28 -1.10 -5.05 13.70
CA SER A 28 -1.62 -6.36 14.08
C SER A 28 -3.03 -6.60 13.54
N ASP A 29 -3.88 -5.56 13.51
CA ASP A 29 -5.24 -5.68 12.98
C ASP A 29 -5.24 -5.89 11.47
N VAL A 30 -4.37 -5.18 10.75
CA VAL A 30 -4.23 -5.35 9.31
C VAL A 30 -3.76 -6.77 8.99
N CYS A 31 -2.75 -7.25 9.71
CA CYS A 31 -2.23 -8.60 9.53
C CYS A 31 -3.30 -9.66 9.79
N LYS A 32 -4.12 -9.48 10.82
CA LYS A 32 -5.22 -10.41 11.13
C LYS A 32 -6.25 -10.44 10.00
N LYS A 33 -6.65 -9.28 9.49
CA LYS A 33 -7.64 -9.19 8.41
C LYS A 33 -7.13 -9.85 7.13
N LEU A 34 -5.84 -9.68 6.84
CA LEU A 34 -5.23 -10.26 5.65
C LEU A 34 -4.75 -11.70 5.85
N ASN A 35 -4.81 -12.18 7.09
CA ASN A 35 -4.32 -13.52 7.45
C ASN A 35 -2.87 -13.73 7.06
N ILE A 36 -2.02 -12.76 7.40
CA ILE A 36 -0.59 -12.80 7.13
C ILE A 36 0.20 -12.53 8.41
N MET A 37 1.47 -12.93 8.40
CA MET A 37 2.38 -12.64 9.51
C MET A 37 2.92 -11.21 9.40
N PRO A 38 3.27 -10.56 10.54
CA PRO A 38 3.89 -9.23 10.48
C PRO A 38 5.13 -9.15 9.59
N GLN A 39 5.92 -10.20 9.55
CA GLN A 39 7.09 -10.25 8.68
C GLN A 39 6.70 -10.20 7.21
N SER A 40 5.63 -10.89 6.83
CA SER A 40 5.12 -10.85 5.45
C SER A 40 4.65 -9.45 5.07
N TYR A 41 3.98 -8.76 5.99
CA TYR A 41 3.57 -7.37 5.78
C TYR A 41 4.78 -6.47 5.52
N GLN A 42 5.81 -6.58 6.36
CA GLN A 42 7.02 -5.78 6.19
C GLN A 42 7.74 -6.10 4.87
N ASN A 43 7.73 -7.36 4.44
CA ASN A 43 8.34 -7.77 3.19
C ASN A 43 7.68 -7.10 1.97
N ILE A 44 6.38 -6.85 2.02
CA ILE A 44 5.68 -6.13 0.96
C ILE A 44 6.31 -4.75 0.75
N PHE A 45 6.65 -4.05 1.83
CA PHE A 45 7.24 -2.72 1.76
C PHE A 45 8.73 -2.72 1.46
N LYS A 46 9.41 -3.86 1.60
CA LYS A 46 10.84 -3.98 1.24
C LYS A 46 11.04 -4.21 -0.25
N LYS A 47 10.03 -4.70 -0.95
CA LYS A 47 10.13 -4.95 -2.38
C LYS A 47 10.27 -3.64 -3.15
N GLN A 48 11.11 -3.64 -4.18
CA GLN A 48 11.21 -2.50 -5.09
C GLN A 48 9.98 -2.39 -5.97
N LYS A 49 9.39 -3.53 -6.33
CA LYS A 49 8.17 -3.58 -7.13
C LYS A 49 7.00 -3.91 -6.23
N LEU A 50 5.97 -3.08 -6.28
CA LEU A 50 4.75 -3.29 -5.51
C LEU A 50 3.69 -3.96 -6.39
N ALA A 51 3.02 -4.98 -5.83
CA ALA A 51 1.88 -5.58 -6.50
C ALA A 51 0.61 -4.80 -6.14
N PHE A 52 -0.23 -4.53 -7.14
CA PHE A 52 -1.48 -3.79 -6.91
C PHE A 52 -2.41 -4.51 -5.94
N CYS A 53 -2.46 -5.84 -6.00
CA CYS A 53 -3.29 -6.61 -5.07
C CYS A 53 -2.87 -6.41 -3.62
N ASP A 54 -1.56 -6.39 -3.34
CA ASP A 54 -1.05 -6.16 -1.99
C ASP A 54 -1.43 -4.77 -1.49
N ILE A 55 -1.27 -3.76 -2.33
CA ILE A 55 -1.60 -2.37 -2.00
C ILE A 55 -3.10 -2.23 -1.75
N ALA A 56 -3.91 -2.79 -2.63
CA ALA A 56 -5.37 -2.73 -2.51
C ALA A 56 -5.86 -3.40 -1.23
N ASP A 57 -5.32 -4.56 -0.89
CA ASP A 57 -5.71 -5.29 0.31
C ASP A 57 -5.38 -4.48 1.57
N ILE A 58 -4.19 -3.89 1.63
CA ILE A 58 -3.78 -3.07 2.76
C ILE A 58 -4.67 -1.83 2.89
N LEU A 59 -4.91 -1.14 1.78
CA LEU A 59 -5.75 0.07 1.78
C LEU A 59 -7.18 -0.25 2.21
N ASN A 60 -7.74 -1.37 1.74
CA ASN A 60 -9.08 -1.78 2.15
C ASN A 60 -9.17 -2.00 3.65
N CYS A 61 -8.14 -2.56 4.27
CA CYS A 61 -8.08 -2.72 5.73
C CYS A 61 -8.05 -1.38 6.46
N LEU A 62 -7.55 -0.33 5.81
CA LEU A 62 -7.44 1.02 6.37
C LEU A 62 -8.65 1.90 6.02
N GLY A 63 -9.64 1.36 5.32
CA GLY A 63 -10.83 2.10 4.93
C GLY A 63 -10.68 2.90 3.65
N TYR A 64 -9.69 2.56 2.82
CA TYR A 64 -9.42 3.23 1.55
C TYR A 64 -9.56 2.27 0.39
N GLU A 65 -9.77 2.82 -0.79
CA GLU A 65 -9.77 2.05 -2.04
C GLU A 65 -8.60 2.48 -2.90
N LEU A 66 -8.01 1.51 -3.61
CA LEU A 66 -7.02 1.81 -4.64
C LEU A 66 -7.75 2.14 -5.94
N GLU A 67 -7.55 3.35 -6.43
CA GLU A 67 -8.10 3.79 -7.71
C GLU A 67 -6.97 3.92 -8.73
N ILE A 68 -7.18 3.37 -9.92
CA ILE A 68 -6.20 3.41 -11.00
C ILE A 68 -6.81 4.14 -12.19
N ASN A 69 -6.12 5.17 -12.67
CA ASN A 69 -6.55 5.95 -13.83
C ASN A 69 -5.45 5.96 -14.87
N PHE A 70 -5.85 5.89 -16.12
CA PHE A 70 -4.92 5.95 -17.24
C PHE A 70 -5.07 7.30 -17.94
N LYS A 71 -3.93 7.93 -18.23
CA LYS A 71 -3.89 9.21 -18.91
C LYS A 71 -3.27 9.02 -20.28
N PRO A 72 -3.93 9.51 -21.35
CA PRO A 72 -3.31 9.43 -22.70
C PRO A 72 -1.98 10.17 -22.70
N LYS A 73 -1.00 9.58 -23.36
CA LYS A 73 0.30 10.21 -23.54
C LYS A 73 0.27 11.05 -24.81
N GLU A 74 0.68 12.29 -24.67
CA GLU A 74 0.74 13.21 -25.81
C GLU A 74 2.00 13.01 -26.66
#